data_d6abce1e997371bf5224ee4f4ddabac9
#
_entry.id   d6abce1e997371bf5224ee4f4ddabac9
#
_cell.length_a   1.000
_cell.length_b   1.000
_cell.length_c   1.000
_cell.angle_alpha   90.00
_cell.angle_beta   90.00
_cell.angle_gamma   90.00
#
_symmetry.space_group_name_H-M   'P 1'
#
loop_
_entity.id
_entity.type
_entity.pdbx_description
1 polymer ?
#
loop_
_entity_poly.entity_id
_entity_poly.type
_entity_poly.pdbx_seq_one_letter_code
_entity_poly.pdbx_strand_id
1 'polypeptide(L)'
;MLLQRPGLVGMRLGINGVWGNMGIAIAPIVTGILLYYGDWKLTFLVPGLFCILFGILFFLNIDHNEQKTQNGKREDQRSVGFTPQWQKALFALALSTASGGFLFGAMSFLLPRYFELHMQSVSTNVAITGILAGVVYACASFAQVAIGWLIDRVSPRLVMFWIALGQVVFIYLASHFENLTLFFLSIAAMCFVFGQIPITDTILVRYVPDRWRSRILSAKFLLNLCIGAAVLPITSQLLKAGYDLKTVFTFASVIAIGVVFSSILLPKQTKELKPNI
;
A
#
# COMPACT_ATOMS: atom_id res chain seq x y z
N MET A 1 -2.05 -22.84 -3.90
CA MET A 1 -3.42 -23.39 -3.84
C MET A 1 -4.55 -22.36 -3.76
N LEU A 2 -4.29 -21.10 -3.41
CA LEU A 2 -5.33 -20.03 -3.28
C LEU A 2 -5.75 -19.34 -4.60
N LEU A 3 -5.02 -19.51 -5.70
CA LEU A 3 -5.25 -18.79 -6.97
C LEU A 3 -6.11 -19.55 -8.00
N GLN A 4 -6.66 -20.72 -7.67
CA GLN A 4 -7.25 -21.64 -8.67
C GLN A 4 -8.78 -21.57 -8.87
N ARG A 5 -9.50 -20.66 -8.19
CA ARG A 5 -10.92 -20.44 -8.53
C ARG A 5 -11.05 -19.17 -9.35
N PRO A 6 -11.53 -19.25 -10.62
CA PRO A 6 -11.85 -18.07 -11.38
C PRO A 6 -12.94 -17.25 -10.66
N GLY A 7 -12.78 -15.95 -10.54
CA GLY A 7 -13.83 -15.05 -10.04
C GLY A 7 -13.56 -14.30 -8.72
N LEU A 8 -12.49 -14.62 -7.97
CA LEU A 8 -12.19 -13.96 -6.68
C LEU A 8 -10.73 -13.50 -6.55
N VAL A 9 -10.10 -13.08 -7.65
CA VAL A 9 -8.68 -12.68 -7.65
C VAL A 9 -8.44 -11.44 -6.82
N GLY A 10 -9.29 -10.42 -6.97
CA GLY A 10 -9.18 -9.17 -6.22
C GLY A 10 -9.36 -9.37 -4.72
N MET A 11 -10.38 -10.11 -4.32
CA MET A 11 -10.63 -10.40 -2.90
C MET A 11 -9.46 -11.15 -2.25
N ARG A 12 -8.84 -12.10 -2.96
CA ARG A 12 -7.68 -12.85 -2.44
C ARG A 12 -6.43 -11.99 -2.30
N LEU A 13 -6.19 -11.11 -3.28
CA LEU A 13 -5.12 -10.12 -3.19
C LEU A 13 -5.36 -9.17 -2.02
N GLY A 14 -6.60 -8.75 -1.80
CA GLY A 14 -6.99 -7.94 -0.66
C GLY A 14 -6.72 -8.64 0.68
N ILE A 15 -7.14 -9.88 0.85
CA ILE A 15 -6.88 -10.67 2.08
C ILE A 15 -5.37 -10.85 2.31
N ASN A 16 -4.61 -11.18 1.26
CA ASN A 16 -3.16 -11.30 1.39
C ASN A 16 -2.51 -9.97 1.79
N GLY A 17 -2.99 -8.85 1.26
CA GLY A 17 -2.52 -7.51 1.59
C GLY A 17 -2.77 -7.11 3.06
N VAL A 18 -3.87 -7.60 3.68
CA VAL A 18 -4.16 -7.33 5.10
C VAL A 18 -3.01 -7.78 5.99
N TRP A 19 -2.50 -9.00 5.79
CA TRP A 19 -1.42 -9.54 6.61
C TRP A 19 -0.13 -8.71 6.50
N GLY A 20 0.23 -8.27 5.30
CA GLY A 20 1.38 -7.39 5.09
C GLY A 20 1.20 -6.03 5.76
N ASN A 21 0.02 -5.42 5.61
CA ASN A 21 -0.24 -4.09 6.15
C ASN A 21 -0.54 -4.10 7.66
N MET A 22 -0.93 -5.22 8.25
CA MET A 22 -0.96 -5.38 9.72
C MET A 22 0.44 -5.22 10.33
N GLY A 23 1.50 -5.65 9.63
CA GLY A 23 2.88 -5.34 10.04
C GLY A 23 3.15 -3.83 10.10
N ILE A 24 2.65 -3.07 9.12
CA ILE A 24 2.76 -1.60 9.12
C ILE A 24 1.95 -0.99 10.27
N ALA A 25 0.80 -1.56 10.61
CA ALA A 25 -0.03 -1.09 11.73
C ALA A 25 0.64 -1.33 13.09
N ILE A 26 1.32 -2.45 13.27
CA ILE A 26 2.04 -2.80 14.50
C ILE A 26 3.28 -1.94 14.69
N ALA A 27 3.96 -1.53 13.62
CA ALA A 27 5.22 -0.80 13.68
C ALA A 27 5.16 0.49 14.55
N PRO A 28 4.24 1.45 14.34
CA PRO A 28 4.18 2.65 15.15
C PRO A 28 3.75 2.38 16.61
N ILE A 29 2.96 1.32 16.85
CA ILE A 29 2.56 0.90 18.20
C ILE A 29 3.80 0.44 18.97
N VAL A 30 4.54 -0.50 18.40
CA VAL A 30 5.77 -1.04 19.02
C VAL A 30 6.81 0.06 19.20
N THR A 31 7.03 0.88 18.17
CA THR A 31 7.98 1.99 18.22
C THR A 31 7.59 3.02 19.29
N GLY A 32 6.32 3.41 19.35
CA GLY A 32 5.83 4.37 20.34
C GLY A 32 5.99 3.86 21.78
N ILE A 33 5.68 2.58 22.04
CA ILE A 33 5.85 1.95 23.33
C ILE A 33 7.34 1.87 23.72
N LEU A 34 8.18 1.40 22.81
CA LEU A 34 9.62 1.27 23.09
C LEU A 34 10.30 2.62 23.31
N LEU A 35 9.87 3.69 22.61
CA LEU A 35 10.35 5.05 22.85
C LEU A 35 9.88 5.62 24.19
N TYR A 36 8.68 5.25 24.63
CA TYR A 36 8.14 5.73 25.89
C TYR A 36 8.87 5.13 27.11
N TYR A 37 9.20 3.84 27.07
CA TYR A 37 9.84 3.12 28.18
C TYR A 37 11.37 3.03 28.08
N GLY A 38 11.97 3.43 26.95
CA GLY A 38 13.39 3.23 26.71
C GLY A 38 14.01 4.25 25.78
N ASP A 39 14.97 3.78 24.96
CA ASP A 39 15.74 4.59 24.03
C ASP A 39 15.40 4.23 22.56
N TRP A 40 15.67 5.17 21.65
CA TRP A 40 15.49 4.97 20.19
C TRP A 40 16.19 3.72 19.67
N LYS A 41 17.28 3.28 20.30
CA LYS A 41 18.01 2.04 19.92
C LYS A 41 17.17 0.80 20.11
N LEU A 42 16.30 0.75 21.12
CA LEU A 42 15.41 -0.37 21.38
C LEU A 42 14.37 -0.55 20.26
N THR A 43 13.97 0.54 19.60
CA THR A 43 13.02 0.49 18.49
C THR A 43 13.54 -0.26 17.26
N PHE A 44 14.85 -0.39 17.14
CA PHE A 44 15.51 -1.20 16.09
C PHE A 44 15.95 -2.56 16.61
N LEU A 45 16.51 -2.62 17.83
CA LEU A 45 17.09 -3.83 18.37
C LEU A 45 16.01 -4.90 18.65
N VAL A 46 14.88 -4.53 19.25
CA VAL A 46 13.83 -5.49 19.60
C VAL A 46 13.21 -6.12 18.35
N PRO A 47 12.71 -5.34 17.34
CA PRO A 47 12.21 -5.94 16.11
C PRO A 47 13.28 -6.71 15.33
N GLY A 48 14.52 -6.23 15.34
CA GLY A 48 15.66 -6.91 14.68
C GLY A 48 15.91 -8.30 15.27
N LEU A 49 15.95 -8.43 16.60
CA LEU A 49 16.08 -9.72 17.28
C LEU A 49 14.90 -10.65 16.97
N PHE A 50 13.68 -10.12 16.92
CA PHE A 50 12.50 -10.88 16.50
C PHE A 50 12.66 -11.43 15.07
N CYS A 51 13.09 -10.60 14.12
CA CYS A 51 13.32 -11.03 12.75
C CYS A 51 14.39 -12.13 12.66
N ILE A 52 15.50 -12.01 13.42
CA ILE A 52 16.55 -13.05 13.46
C ILE A 52 15.98 -14.34 14.03
N LEU A 53 15.26 -14.29 15.14
CA LEU A 53 14.65 -15.46 15.78
C LEU A 53 13.70 -16.18 14.81
N PHE A 54 12.78 -15.46 14.17
CA PHE A 54 11.86 -16.04 13.20
C PHE A 54 12.58 -16.56 11.95
N GLY A 55 13.65 -15.89 11.51
CA GLY A 55 14.50 -16.36 10.41
C GLY A 55 15.16 -17.70 10.73
N ILE A 56 15.68 -17.87 11.94
CA ILE A 56 16.26 -19.13 12.42
C ILE A 56 15.20 -20.22 12.52
N LEU A 57 14.05 -19.91 13.14
CA LEU A 57 12.95 -20.85 13.24
C LEU A 57 12.44 -21.33 11.88
N PHE A 58 12.32 -20.39 10.92
CA PHE A 58 11.94 -20.72 9.54
C PHE A 58 12.99 -21.64 8.89
N PHE A 59 14.28 -21.32 9.01
CA PHE A 59 15.37 -22.10 8.44
C PHE A 59 15.39 -23.54 8.99
N LEU A 60 15.14 -23.70 10.29
CA LEU A 60 15.11 -25.03 10.94
C LEU A 60 13.89 -25.88 10.57
N ASN A 61 12.77 -25.24 10.20
CA ASN A 61 11.51 -25.93 9.90
C ASN A 61 11.19 -26.03 8.40
N ILE A 62 12.06 -25.51 7.51
CA ILE A 62 11.81 -25.55 6.07
C ILE A 62 12.00 -26.96 5.53
N ASP A 63 10.98 -27.52 4.90
CA ASP A 63 11.07 -28.80 4.23
C ASP A 63 11.55 -28.59 2.78
N HIS A 64 12.79 -29.03 2.46
CA HIS A 64 13.42 -28.84 1.17
C HIS A 64 12.76 -29.64 0.01
N ASN A 65 11.88 -30.60 0.34
CA ASN A 65 11.24 -31.44 -0.67
C ASN A 65 10.09 -30.74 -1.44
N GLU A 66 9.44 -29.72 -0.85
CA GLU A 66 8.34 -29.02 -1.52
C GLU A 66 8.82 -28.14 -2.71
N GLN A 67 10.05 -27.66 -2.70
CA GLN A 67 10.57 -26.79 -3.77
C GLN A 67 10.76 -27.51 -5.10
N LYS A 68 11.07 -28.81 -5.09
CA LYS A 68 11.24 -29.61 -6.33
C LYS A 68 9.92 -29.86 -7.07
N THR A 69 8.81 -29.95 -6.34
CA THR A 69 7.48 -30.26 -6.92
C THR A 69 6.86 -29.03 -7.60
N GLN A 70 7.20 -27.82 -7.18
CA GLN A 70 6.67 -26.59 -7.78
C GLN A 70 7.38 -26.20 -9.08
N ASN A 71 8.66 -26.53 -9.25
CA ASN A 71 9.41 -26.22 -10.48
C ASN A 71 8.96 -27.07 -11.67
N GLY A 72 8.57 -28.33 -11.45
CA GLY A 72 8.09 -29.21 -12.52
C GLY A 72 6.70 -28.85 -13.09
N LYS A 73 5.88 -28.12 -12.35
CA LYS A 73 4.52 -27.71 -12.79
C LYS A 73 4.49 -26.37 -13.56
N ARG A 74 5.59 -25.63 -13.59
CA ARG A 74 5.67 -24.32 -14.26
C ARG A 74 5.98 -24.38 -15.74
N GLU A 75 6.48 -25.50 -16.26
CA GLU A 75 6.90 -25.63 -17.65
C GLU A 75 5.77 -25.84 -18.66
N ASP A 76 4.58 -26.25 -18.21
CA ASP A 76 3.48 -26.66 -19.11
C ASP A 76 2.37 -25.61 -19.32
N GLN A 77 2.55 -24.38 -18.80
CA GLN A 77 1.60 -23.29 -19.08
C GLN A 77 1.95 -22.62 -20.41
N ARG A 78 1.14 -22.94 -21.45
CA ARG A 78 1.15 -22.25 -22.75
C ARG A 78 1.36 -20.76 -22.55
N SER A 79 2.37 -20.21 -23.20
CA SER A 79 2.73 -18.80 -23.14
C SER A 79 1.62 -17.93 -23.75
N VAL A 80 0.62 -17.59 -22.95
CA VAL A 80 -0.34 -16.55 -23.31
C VAL A 80 0.46 -15.25 -23.47
N GLY A 81 0.36 -14.59 -24.62
CA GLY A 81 1.02 -13.33 -24.89
C GLY A 81 0.49 -12.18 -24.04
N PHE A 82 1.07 -11.01 -24.19
CA PHE A 82 0.53 -9.79 -23.55
C PHE A 82 -0.88 -9.48 -24.06
N THR A 83 -1.76 -9.08 -23.17
CA THR A 83 -3.12 -8.68 -23.52
C THR A 83 -3.11 -7.41 -24.40
N PRO A 84 -4.09 -7.22 -25.32
CA PRO A 84 -4.18 -5.99 -26.09
C PRO A 84 -4.10 -4.74 -25.22
N GLN A 85 -3.40 -3.70 -25.70
CA GLN A 85 -3.18 -2.43 -24.99
C GLN A 85 -2.37 -2.54 -23.68
N TRP A 86 -1.59 -3.61 -23.46
CA TRP A 86 -0.76 -3.79 -22.28
C TRP A 86 0.20 -2.62 -22.02
N GLN A 87 0.72 -1.97 -23.05
CA GLN A 87 1.61 -0.81 -22.92
C GLN A 87 0.93 0.35 -22.20
N LYS A 88 -0.32 0.68 -22.59
CA LYS A 88 -1.12 1.71 -21.93
C LYS A 88 -1.44 1.33 -20.48
N ALA A 89 -1.77 0.06 -20.25
CA ALA A 89 -2.04 -0.45 -18.91
C ALA A 89 -0.79 -0.39 -18.02
N LEU A 90 0.39 -0.76 -18.53
CA LEU A 90 1.65 -0.68 -17.77
C LEU A 90 2.08 0.77 -17.53
N PHE A 91 1.88 1.68 -18.48
CA PHE A 91 2.15 3.11 -18.27
C PHE A 91 1.23 3.69 -17.17
N ALA A 92 -0.06 3.42 -17.24
CA ALA A 92 -1.00 3.80 -16.20
C ALA A 92 -0.62 3.18 -14.84
N LEU A 93 -0.20 1.91 -14.81
CA LEU A 93 0.27 1.23 -13.62
C LEU A 93 1.53 1.89 -13.05
N ALA A 94 2.49 2.26 -13.88
CA ALA A 94 3.71 2.95 -13.45
C ALA A 94 3.40 4.32 -12.86
N LEU A 95 2.56 5.13 -13.52
CA LEU A 95 2.12 6.43 -13.01
C LEU A 95 1.37 6.29 -11.67
N SER A 96 0.44 5.34 -11.59
CA SER A 96 -0.30 5.04 -10.36
C SER A 96 0.64 4.59 -9.23
N THR A 97 1.63 3.75 -9.54
CA THR A 97 2.61 3.26 -8.56
C THR A 97 3.53 4.38 -8.09
N ALA A 98 3.96 5.27 -8.99
CA ALA A 98 4.79 6.40 -8.64
C ALA A 98 4.06 7.38 -7.70
N SER A 99 2.86 7.82 -8.09
CA SER A 99 2.04 8.68 -7.25
C SER A 99 1.65 7.99 -5.94
N GLY A 100 1.15 6.75 -6.02
CA GLY A 100 0.74 5.95 -4.85
C GLY A 100 1.91 5.66 -3.90
N GLY A 101 3.13 5.47 -4.41
CA GLY A 101 4.34 5.29 -3.59
C GLY A 101 4.65 6.52 -2.75
N PHE A 102 4.49 7.72 -3.33
CA PHE A 102 4.63 8.96 -2.56
C PHE A 102 3.55 9.09 -1.49
N LEU A 103 2.29 8.84 -1.83
CA LEU A 103 1.16 8.89 -0.89
C LEU A 103 1.34 7.89 0.25
N PHE A 104 1.71 6.66 -0.09
CA PHE A 104 1.98 5.61 0.88
C PHE A 104 3.13 6.00 1.82
N GLY A 105 4.24 6.51 1.27
CA GLY A 105 5.39 6.98 2.06
C GLY A 105 5.02 8.15 2.97
N ALA A 106 4.33 9.18 2.43
CA ALA A 106 3.89 10.33 3.21
C ALA A 106 2.96 9.93 4.36
N MET A 107 1.91 9.16 4.07
CA MET A 107 0.95 8.74 5.06
C MET A 107 1.52 7.74 6.07
N SER A 108 2.39 6.80 5.66
CA SER A 108 2.93 5.78 6.56
C SER A 108 4.07 6.29 7.45
N PHE A 109 4.94 7.16 6.93
CA PHE A 109 6.11 7.61 7.67
C PHE A 109 5.87 8.88 8.47
N LEU A 110 5.02 9.79 7.99
CA LEU A 110 4.84 11.09 8.62
C LEU A 110 3.60 11.17 9.53
N LEU A 111 2.60 10.29 9.36
CA LEU A 111 1.35 10.38 10.12
C LEU A 111 1.55 10.29 11.63
N PRO A 112 2.41 9.41 12.21
CA PRO A 112 2.62 9.39 13.66
C PRO A 112 3.16 10.73 14.17
N ARG A 113 4.11 11.34 13.44
CA ARG A 113 4.66 12.66 13.78
C ARG A 113 3.62 13.77 13.59
N TYR A 114 2.80 13.65 12.55
CA TYR A 114 1.72 14.60 12.30
C TYR A 114 0.68 14.58 13.41
N PHE A 115 0.34 13.40 13.92
CA PHE A 115 -0.54 13.26 15.09
C PHE A 115 0.07 13.89 16.37
N GLU A 116 1.36 13.67 16.61
CA GLU A 116 2.06 14.28 17.75
C GLU A 116 1.97 15.82 17.73
N LEU A 117 2.02 16.44 16.54
CA LEU A 117 1.96 17.88 16.39
C LEU A 117 0.53 18.47 16.41
N HIS A 118 -0.45 17.73 15.87
CA HIS A 118 -1.79 18.27 15.62
C HIS A 118 -2.92 17.59 16.43
N MET A 119 -2.58 16.68 17.34
CA MET A 119 -3.55 16.02 18.22
C MET A 119 -3.24 16.28 19.71
N GLN A 120 -2.66 17.41 20.03
CA GLN A 120 -2.23 17.76 21.39
C GLN A 120 -3.37 17.79 22.41
N SER A 121 -4.60 18.09 21.97
CA SER A 121 -5.79 18.02 22.85
C SER A 121 -6.20 16.57 23.20
N VAL A 122 -5.74 15.58 22.41
CA VAL A 122 -6.03 14.16 22.63
C VAL A 122 -4.91 13.53 23.45
N SER A 123 -3.66 13.73 23.07
CA SER A 123 -2.49 13.27 23.82
C SER A 123 -1.20 13.91 23.33
N THR A 124 -0.29 14.18 24.27
CA THR A 124 1.11 14.54 24.00
C THR A 124 2.07 13.35 24.16
N ASN A 125 1.54 12.16 24.46
CA ASN A 125 2.32 10.96 24.71
C ASN A 125 2.62 10.23 23.40
N VAL A 126 3.92 10.01 23.09
CA VAL A 126 4.40 9.33 21.88
C VAL A 126 3.84 7.90 21.74
N ALA A 127 3.64 7.19 22.85
CA ALA A 127 3.05 5.85 22.81
C ALA A 127 1.59 5.91 22.32
N ILE A 128 0.81 6.88 22.80
CA ILE A 128 -0.59 7.05 22.40
C ILE A 128 -0.69 7.48 20.93
N THR A 129 0.13 8.42 20.47
CA THR A 129 0.14 8.83 19.06
C THR A 129 0.55 7.67 18.13
N GLY A 130 1.50 6.83 18.56
CA GLY A 130 1.86 5.60 17.87
C GLY A 130 0.71 4.59 17.81
N ILE A 131 -0.03 4.40 18.90
CA ILE A 131 -1.22 3.53 18.94
C ILE A 131 -2.30 4.08 18.01
N LEU A 132 -2.58 5.38 18.02
CA LEU A 132 -3.57 5.98 17.12
C LEU A 132 -3.22 5.79 15.66
N ALA A 133 -1.96 6.00 15.28
CA ALA A 133 -1.50 5.71 13.91
C ALA A 133 -1.64 4.24 13.56
N GLY A 134 -1.29 3.34 14.48
CA GLY A 134 -1.46 1.90 14.31
C GLY A 134 -2.93 1.50 14.09
N VAL A 135 -3.87 2.09 14.84
CA VAL A 135 -5.31 1.87 14.64
C VAL A 135 -5.75 2.34 13.25
N VAL A 136 -5.29 3.51 12.79
CA VAL A 136 -5.57 3.99 11.43
C VAL A 136 -5.11 2.98 10.39
N TYR A 137 -3.89 2.46 10.50
CA TYR A 137 -3.35 1.50 9.54
C TYR A 137 -4.03 0.13 9.63
N ALA A 138 -4.40 -0.30 10.83
CA ALA A 138 -5.17 -1.54 11.02
C ALA A 138 -6.55 -1.45 10.33
N CYS A 139 -7.31 -0.38 10.57
CA CYS A 139 -8.59 -0.14 9.91
C CYS A 139 -8.42 -0.11 8.39
N ALA A 140 -7.42 0.61 7.89
CA ALA A 140 -7.14 0.72 6.46
C ALA A 140 -6.74 -0.64 5.84
N SER A 141 -6.08 -1.52 6.59
CA SER A 141 -5.72 -2.85 6.12
C SER A 141 -6.95 -3.66 5.74
N PHE A 142 -8.02 -3.60 6.53
CA PHE A 142 -9.27 -4.30 6.22
C PHE A 142 -10.01 -3.70 5.02
N ALA A 143 -9.86 -2.41 4.73
CA ALA A 143 -10.46 -1.81 3.55
C ALA A 143 -10.00 -2.48 2.25
N GLN A 144 -8.80 -3.08 2.20
CA GLN A 144 -8.30 -3.81 1.04
C GLN A 144 -9.18 -5.01 0.67
N VAL A 145 -9.79 -5.68 1.66
CA VAL A 145 -10.69 -6.82 1.40
C VAL A 145 -11.95 -6.33 0.70
N ALA A 146 -12.53 -5.22 1.19
CA ALA A 146 -13.72 -4.61 0.58
C ALA A 146 -13.44 -4.14 -0.86
N ILE A 147 -12.29 -3.50 -1.08
CA ILE A 147 -11.87 -3.06 -2.41
C ILE A 147 -11.56 -4.25 -3.32
N GLY A 148 -10.88 -5.29 -2.81
CA GLY A 148 -10.64 -6.55 -3.53
C GLY A 148 -11.95 -7.21 -4.00
N TRP A 149 -12.95 -7.28 -3.12
CA TRP A 149 -14.28 -7.75 -3.45
C TRP A 149 -14.98 -6.88 -4.51
N LEU A 150 -14.79 -5.57 -4.45
CA LEU A 150 -15.38 -4.62 -5.41
C LEU A 150 -14.76 -4.76 -6.80
N ILE A 151 -13.44 -4.97 -6.90
CA ILE A 151 -12.73 -5.13 -8.18
C ILE A 151 -13.16 -6.39 -8.92
N ASP A 152 -13.58 -7.43 -8.21
CA ASP A 152 -14.09 -8.67 -8.83
C ASP A 152 -15.47 -8.47 -9.47
N ARG A 153 -16.20 -7.39 -9.11
CA ARG A 153 -17.57 -7.08 -9.60
C ARG A 153 -17.63 -5.87 -10.52
N VAL A 154 -16.78 -4.89 -10.29
CA VAL A 154 -16.77 -3.62 -11.01
C VAL A 154 -15.45 -3.48 -11.77
N SER A 155 -15.44 -2.70 -12.85
CA SER A 155 -14.20 -2.49 -13.63
C SER A 155 -13.12 -1.84 -12.76
N PRO A 156 -11.86 -2.34 -12.77
CA PRO A 156 -10.75 -1.76 -12.00
C PRO A 156 -10.54 -0.29 -12.30
N ARG A 157 -10.81 0.15 -13.53
CA ARG A 157 -10.72 1.55 -13.93
C ARG A 157 -11.65 2.45 -13.11
N LEU A 158 -12.92 2.04 -12.94
CA LEU A 158 -13.91 2.82 -12.20
C LEU A 158 -13.60 2.81 -10.70
N VAL A 159 -13.22 1.65 -10.15
CA VAL A 159 -12.84 1.54 -8.74
C VAL A 159 -11.63 2.41 -8.44
N MET A 160 -10.61 2.37 -9.32
CA MET A 160 -9.40 3.17 -9.18
C MET A 160 -9.69 4.68 -9.24
N PHE A 161 -10.62 5.11 -10.11
CA PHE A 161 -11.03 6.51 -10.20
C PHE A 161 -11.62 7.01 -8.88
N TRP A 162 -12.57 6.28 -8.29
CA TRP A 162 -13.20 6.68 -7.03
C TRP A 162 -12.22 6.63 -5.85
N ILE A 163 -11.33 5.65 -5.83
CA ILE A 163 -10.26 5.58 -4.81
C ILE A 163 -9.32 6.77 -4.94
N ALA A 164 -8.88 7.09 -6.15
CA ALA A 164 -7.99 8.22 -6.39
C ALA A 164 -8.66 9.56 -5.99
N LEU A 165 -9.94 9.74 -6.30
CA LEU A 165 -10.70 10.92 -5.86
C LEU A 165 -10.79 10.99 -4.33
N GLY A 166 -11.05 9.85 -3.67
CA GLY A 166 -11.04 9.77 -2.21
C GLY A 166 -9.67 10.13 -1.62
N GLN A 167 -8.56 9.67 -2.21
CA GLN A 167 -7.22 10.07 -1.79
C GLN A 167 -7.02 11.59 -1.85
N VAL A 168 -7.36 12.23 -2.98
CA VAL A 168 -7.25 13.70 -3.12
C VAL A 168 -8.02 14.40 -2.02
N VAL A 169 -9.31 14.06 -1.84
CA VAL A 169 -10.20 14.75 -0.92
C VAL A 169 -9.79 14.52 0.54
N PHE A 170 -9.62 13.27 0.95
CA PHE A 170 -9.41 12.95 2.37
C PHE A 170 -7.99 13.29 2.85
N ILE A 171 -6.96 13.19 2.01
CA ILE A 171 -5.60 13.66 2.36
C ILE A 171 -5.60 15.19 2.49
N TYR A 172 -6.26 15.89 1.56
CA TYR A 172 -6.40 17.35 1.65
C TYR A 172 -7.13 17.77 2.92
N LEU A 173 -8.27 17.18 3.23
CA LEU A 173 -9.00 17.47 4.46
C LEU A 173 -8.16 17.15 5.69
N ALA A 174 -7.48 16.00 5.74
CA ALA A 174 -6.62 15.64 6.85
C ALA A 174 -5.48 16.65 7.07
N SER A 175 -5.02 17.34 6.03
CA SER A 175 -4.01 18.39 6.17
C SER A 175 -4.54 19.70 6.78
N HIS A 176 -5.85 19.91 6.85
CA HIS A 176 -6.47 21.16 7.32
C HIS A 176 -7.21 21.03 8.65
N PHE A 177 -7.45 19.81 9.11
CA PHE A 177 -8.15 19.56 10.36
C PHE A 177 -7.20 19.03 11.44
N GLU A 178 -7.61 19.14 12.71
CA GLU A 178 -6.82 18.77 13.89
C GLU A 178 -7.64 17.84 14.80
N ASN A 179 -6.97 17.28 15.81
CA ASN A 179 -7.57 16.47 16.86
C ASN A 179 -8.36 15.25 16.34
N LEU A 180 -9.52 14.95 16.93
CA LEU A 180 -10.33 13.79 16.55
C LEU A 180 -10.81 13.84 15.09
N THR A 181 -11.07 15.01 14.54
CA THR A 181 -11.44 15.15 13.13
C THR A 181 -10.30 14.70 12.22
N LEU A 182 -9.07 15.10 12.51
CA LEU A 182 -7.88 14.60 11.81
C LEU A 182 -7.77 13.07 11.88
N PHE A 183 -8.03 12.47 13.05
CA PHE A 183 -7.96 11.02 13.23
C PHE A 183 -8.92 10.28 12.28
N PHE A 184 -10.20 10.65 12.25
CA PHE A 184 -11.19 10.01 11.37
C PHE A 184 -10.93 10.27 9.89
N LEU A 185 -10.49 11.47 9.52
CA LEU A 185 -10.09 11.79 8.15
C LEU A 185 -8.86 10.98 7.73
N SER A 186 -7.92 10.74 8.64
CA SER A 186 -6.74 9.91 8.38
C SER A 186 -7.12 8.44 8.17
N ILE A 187 -8.11 7.90 8.91
CA ILE A 187 -8.64 6.55 8.65
C ILE A 187 -9.19 6.48 7.23
N ALA A 188 -10.05 7.44 6.85
CA ALA A 188 -10.62 7.47 5.50
C ALA A 188 -9.53 7.59 4.42
N ALA A 189 -8.58 8.52 4.58
CA ALA A 189 -7.46 8.70 3.66
C ALA A 189 -6.65 7.41 3.48
N MET A 190 -6.27 6.75 4.60
CA MET A 190 -5.50 5.51 4.55
C MET A 190 -6.28 4.33 3.97
N CYS A 191 -7.60 4.25 4.18
CA CYS A 191 -8.44 3.26 3.51
C CYS A 191 -8.34 3.38 1.98
N PHE A 192 -8.31 4.59 1.44
CA PHE A 192 -8.14 4.81 0.01
C PHE A 192 -6.70 4.55 -0.45
N VAL A 193 -5.68 4.91 0.35
CA VAL A 193 -4.27 4.64 0.01
C VAL A 193 -4.01 3.14 -0.02
N PHE A 194 -4.41 2.40 1.00
CA PHE A 194 -4.23 0.94 1.03
C PHE A 194 -5.13 0.21 0.03
N GLY A 195 -6.32 0.73 -0.23
CA GLY A 195 -7.24 0.21 -1.23
C GLY A 195 -6.72 0.23 -2.67
N GLN A 196 -5.74 1.08 -2.98
CA GLN A 196 -5.08 1.13 -4.28
C GLN A 196 -4.22 -0.12 -4.56
N ILE A 197 -3.68 -0.77 -3.52
CA ILE A 197 -2.77 -1.91 -3.65
C ILE A 197 -3.41 -3.07 -4.43
N PRO A 198 -4.55 -3.64 -4.00
CA PRO A 198 -5.17 -4.76 -4.72
C PRO A 198 -5.62 -4.40 -6.14
N ILE A 199 -5.92 -3.12 -6.42
CA ILE A 199 -6.27 -2.66 -7.77
C ILE A 199 -5.07 -2.77 -8.70
N THR A 200 -3.94 -2.21 -8.29
CA THR A 200 -2.72 -2.21 -9.12
C THR A 200 -2.20 -3.63 -9.34
N ASP A 201 -2.32 -4.52 -8.35
CA ASP A 201 -1.96 -5.94 -8.47
C ASP A 201 -2.91 -6.67 -9.43
N THR A 202 -4.21 -6.39 -9.35
CA THR A 202 -5.21 -6.96 -10.28
C THR A 202 -4.95 -6.51 -11.71
N ILE A 203 -4.62 -5.23 -11.96
CA ILE A 203 -4.27 -4.72 -13.28
C ILE A 203 -3.04 -5.46 -13.81
N LEU A 204 -2.01 -5.62 -13.01
CA LEU A 204 -0.81 -6.34 -13.39
C LEU A 204 -1.13 -7.78 -13.79
N VAL A 205 -1.90 -8.50 -12.98
CA VAL A 205 -2.29 -9.90 -13.25
C VAL A 205 -3.11 -10.04 -14.57
N ARG A 206 -3.95 -9.05 -14.88
CA ARG A 206 -4.82 -9.09 -16.08
C ARG A 206 -4.10 -8.78 -17.39
N TYR A 207 -3.09 -7.90 -17.37
CA TYR A 207 -2.43 -7.44 -18.61
C TYR A 207 -1.08 -8.09 -18.87
N VAL A 208 -0.46 -8.71 -17.85
CA VAL A 208 0.89 -9.27 -17.93
C VAL A 208 0.83 -10.80 -17.91
N PRO A 209 1.46 -11.48 -18.90
CA PRO A 209 1.56 -12.92 -18.89
C PRO A 209 2.40 -13.45 -17.73
N ASP A 210 2.12 -14.66 -17.27
CA ASP A 210 2.72 -15.27 -16.08
C ASP A 210 4.25 -15.26 -16.10
N ARG A 211 4.86 -15.48 -17.28
CA ARG A 211 6.32 -15.45 -17.47
C ARG A 211 6.96 -14.12 -17.07
N TRP A 212 6.28 -12.99 -17.26
CA TRP A 212 6.79 -11.65 -17.00
C TRP A 212 6.28 -11.07 -15.68
N ARG A 213 5.26 -11.68 -15.08
CA ARG A 213 4.55 -11.13 -13.91
C ARG A 213 5.47 -10.85 -12.73
N SER A 214 6.36 -11.79 -12.37
CA SER A 214 7.29 -11.60 -11.27
C SER A 214 8.27 -10.44 -11.50
N ARG A 215 8.78 -10.30 -12.73
CA ARG A 215 9.73 -9.21 -13.07
C ARG A 215 9.06 -7.85 -13.00
N ILE A 216 7.85 -7.72 -13.55
CA ILE A 216 7.12 -6.45 -13.54
C ILE A 216 6.63 -6.13 -12.13
N LEU A 217 6.24 -7.13 -11.35
CA LEU A 217 5.90 -6.96 -9.93
C LEU A 217 7.09 -6.45 -9.13
N SER A 218 8.28 -7.02 -9.32
CA SER A 218 9.51 -6.55 -8.67
C SER A 218 9.85 -5.11 -9.05
N ALA A 219 9.73 -4.76 -10.33
CA ALA A 219 9.95 -3.39 -10.80
C ALA A 219 8.92 -2.41 -10.19
N LYS A 220 7.64 -2.81 -10.09
CA LYS A 220 6.60 -2.05 -9.40
C LYS A 220 6.94 -1.81 -7.93
N PHE A 221 7.36 -2.85 -7.20
CA PHE A 221 7.74 -2.70 -5.79
C PHE A 221 8.97 -1.80 -5.63
N LEU A 222 9.99 -1.95 -6.49
CA LEU A 222 11.18 -1.10 -6.45
C LEU A 222 10.80 0.36 -6.69
N LEU A 223 9.99 0.65 -7.69
CA LEU A 223 9.49 2.01 -7.97
C LEU A 223 8.73 2.59 -6.77
N ASN A 224 7.84 1.80 -6.18
CA ASN A 224 7.06 2.21 -5.01
C ASN A 224 7.96 2.54 -3.81
N LEU A 225 8.93 1.69 -3.52
CA LEU A 225 9.86 1.86 -2.40
C LEU A 225 10.79 3.05 -2.61
N CYS A 226 11.35 3.23 -3.81
CA CYS A 226 12.23 4.35 -4.11
C CYS A 226 11.50 5.69 -3.96
N ILE A 227 10.29 5.80 -4.49
CA ILE A 227 9.49 7.03 -4.39
C ILE A 227 9.00 7.25 -2.97
N GLY A 228 8.54 6.19 -2.29
CA GLY A 228 8.15 6.28 -0.88
C GLY A 228 9.29 6.72 0.03
N ALA A 229 10.50 6.20 -0.17
CA ALA A 229 11.68 6.61 0.57
C ALA A 229 12.08 8.06 0.30
N ALA A 230 11.86 8.58 -0.92
CA ALA A 230 12.14 9.97 -1.28
C ALA A 230 11.28 10.99 -0.50
N VAL A 231 10.17 10.56 0.08
CA VAL A 231 9.31 11.44 0.91
C VAL A 231 10.10 12.03 2.08
N LEU A 232 10.93 11.24 2.75
CA LEU A 232 11.67 11.71 3.94
C LEU A 232 12.67 12.83 3.63
N PRO A 233 13.57 12.70 2.63
CA PRO A 233 14.47 13.79 2.26
C PRO A 233 13.73 15.01 1.70
N ILE A 234 12.65 14.83 0.94
CA ILE A 234 11.81 15.93 0.45
C ILE A 234 11.19 16.68 1.63
N THR A 235 10.60 15.97 2.58
CA THR A 235 10.04 16.56 3.81
C THR A 235 11.11 17.32 4.60
N SER A 236 12.30 16.73 4.76
CA SER A 236 13.41 17.38 5.46
C SER A 236 13.81 18.71 4.80
N GLN A 237 13.87 18.76 3.46
CA GLN A 237 14.19 19.99 2.72
C GLN A 237 13.07 21.04 2.87
N LEU A 238 11.81 20.64 2.80
CA LEU A 238 10.67 21.55 2.99
C LEU A 238 10.65 22.13 4.42
N LEU A 239 10.89 21.32 5.42
CA LEU A 239 10.99 21.82 6.81
C LEU A 239 12.15 22.78 7.02
N LYS A 240 13.33 22.51 6.41
CA LYS A 240 14.48 23.45 6.42
C LYS A 240 14.19 24.77 5.69
N ALA A 241 13.33 24.74 4.69
CA ALA A 241 12.88 25.93 3.97
C ALA A 241 11.77 26.72 4.69
N GLY A 242 11.37 26.27 5.92
CA GLY A 242 10.38 26.96 6.74
C GLY A 242 8.93 26.53 6.50
N TYR A 243 8.71 25.49 5.69
CA TYR A 243 7.39 24.89 5.52
C TYR A 243 7.08 23.91 6.65
N ASP A 244 5.79 23.66 6.88
CA ASP A 244 5.32 22.72 7.90
C ASP A 244 4.89 21.36 7.29
N LEU A 245 4.55 20.39 8.13
CA LEU A 245 4.07 19.09 7.68
C LEU A 245 2.70 19.19 6.97
N LYS A 246 1.87 20.20 7.28
CA LYS A 246 0.60 20.44 6.55
C LYS A 246 0.86 20.62 5.07
N THR A 247 1.92 21.36 4.72
CA THR A 247 2.34 21.57 3.33
C THR A 247 2.69 20.25 2.63
N VAL A 248 3.37 19.33 3.34
CA VAL A 248 3.72 18.02 2.77
C VAL A 248 2.46 17.19 2.48
N PHE A 249 1.48 17.17 3.39
CA PHE A 249 0.21 16.46 3.17
C PHE A 249 -0.63 17.12 2.08
N THR A 250 -0.67 18.45 2.02
CA THR A 250 -1.31 19.18 0.91
C THR A 250 -0.65 18.83 -0.43
N PHE A 251 0.68 18.80 -0.48
CA PHE A 251 1.43 18.40 -1.67
C PHE A 251 1.15 16.94 -2.05
N ALA A 252 1.04 16.04 -1.06
CA ALA A 252 0.63 14.66 -1.30
C ALA A 252 -0.77 14.59 -1.95
N SER A 253 -1.74 15.40 -1.49
CA SER A 253 -3.07 15.43 -2.12
C SER A 253 -3.03 15.87 -3.59
N VAL A 254 -2.13 16.79 -3.94
CA VAL A 254 -1.91 17.21 -5.35
C VAL A 254 -1.30 16.04 -6.15
N ILE A 255 -0.32 15.32 -5.60
CA ILE A 255 0.25 14.13 -6.25
C ILE A 255 -0.80 13.04 -6.48
N ALA A 256 -1.80 12.92 -5.61
CA ALA A 256 -2.91 11.98 -5.77
C ALA A 256 -3.70 12.22 -7.09
N ILE A 257 -3.67 13.42 -7.65
CA ILE A 257 -4.24 13.72 -8.97
C ILE A 257 -3.57 12.85 -10.05
N GLY A 258 -2.29 12.50 -9.89
CA GLY A 258 -1.59 11.56 -10.77
C GLY A 258 -2.23 10.17 -10.80
N VAL A 259 -2.80 9.71 -9.67
CA VAL A 259 -3.57 8.45 -9.61
C VAL A 259 -4.89 8.60 -10.37
N VAL A 260 -5.55 9.77 -10.29
CA VAL A 260 -6.76 10.06 -11.07
C VAL A 260 -6.46 9.98 -12.57
N PHE A 261 -5.40 10.65 -13.02
CA PHE A 261 -4.97 10.57 -14.42
C PHE A 261 -4.65 9.15 -14.86
N SER A 262 -3.97 8.38 -14.01
CA SER A 262 -3.67 6.98 -14.33
C SER A 262 -4.93 6.14 -14.52
N SER A 263 -5.99 6.39 -13.74
CA SER A 263 -7.28 5.71 -13.89
C SER A 263 -7.95 6.02 -15.23
N ILE A 264 -7.81 7.25 -15.73
CA ILE A 264 -8.35 7.67 -17.03
C ILE A 264 -7.59 7.01 -18.18
N LEU A 265 -6.26 6.86 -18.04
CA LEU A 265 -5.39 6.22 -19.02
C LEU A 265 -5.61 4.70 -19.12
N LEU A 266 -6.15 4.06 -18.07
CA LEU A 266 -6.45 2.63 -18.11
C LEU A 266 -7.40 2.29 -19.26
N PRO A 267 -7.08 1.25 -20.07
CA PRO A 267 -7.95 0.82 -21.16
C PRO A 267 -9.35 0.48 -20.66
N LYS A 268 -10.38 0.86 -21.44
CA LYS A 268 -11.75 0.39 -21.20
C LYS A 268 -11.76 -1.12 -21.43
N GLN A 269 -12.21 -1.89 -20.44
CA GLN A 269 -12.38 -3.33 -20.62
C GLN A 269 -13.44 -3.60 -21.70
N THR A 270 -13.03 -4.17 -22.81
CA THR A 270 -13.95 -4.83 -23.73
C THR A 270 -14.48 -6.10 -23.06
N LYS A 271 -15.74 -6.46 -23.26
CA LYS A 271 -16.43 -7.61 -22.64
C LYS A 271 -15.71 -8.97 -22.82
N GLU A 272 -14.75 -9.03 -23.73
CA GLU A 272 -13.96 -10.22 -24.09
C GLU A 272 -12.90 -10.64 -23.06
N LEU A 273 -12.64 -9.81 -22.04
CA LEU A 273 -11.68 -10.13 -20.96
C LEU A 273 -12.33 -10.78 -19.73
N LYS A 274 -13.60 -11.17 -19.79
CA LYS A 274 -14.14 -12.11 -18.81
C LYS A 274 -13.46 -13.45 -19.06
N PRO A 275 -12.74 -14.02 -18.07
CA PRO A 275 -12.31 -15.41 -18.22
C PRO A 275 -13.57 -16.23 -18.49
N ASN A 276 -13.59 -16.96 -19.61
CA ASN A 276 -14.61 -17.95 -19.85
C ASN A 276 -14.70 -18.84 -18.61
N ILE A 277 -15.86 -18.81 -17.98
CA ILE A 277 -16.24 -19.65 -16.86
C ILE A 277 -16.27 -21.10 -17.32
#